data_c6b27418dca8e4c279c9880b350def6a
#
_entry.id   c6b27418dca8e4c279c9880b350def6a
#
_cell.length_a   1.000
_cell.length_b   1.000
_cell.length_c   1.000
_cell.angle_alpha   90.00
_cell.angle_beta   90.00
_cell.angle_gamma   90.00
#
_symmetry.space_group_name_H-M   'P 1'
#
loop_
_entity.id
_entity.type
_entity.pdbx_description
1 polymer ?
#
loop_
_entity_poly.entity_id
_entity_poly.type
_entity_poly.pdbx_seq_one_letter_code
_entity_poly.pdbx_strand_id
1 'polypeptide(L)'
;MLDIKNNAYKQWEDVMIQDNLQPDIWHEEPTWNNELGKKEIYFPDKSGSLLKDGGEDNDKVSFTDQGGKIFKEAKISEGKWQYDFISGEEKWLDQQLRFVTDEFIHTVIVVGRPKIKMSVSTSLPKGQISVALVDLGTRKRLTPIPKSFNDQIQELGYRFGTEVMKEFVPDKETKAKLITKGHMNVQNYADMKHAEKVEPGKFYDLEFELQPTFYRLPAGARLGLIIYSTDQGMTKRPLEEETYTINLDKTQLIFHEM
;
A
#
# COMPACT_ATOMS: atom_id res chain seq x y z
N MET A 1 -36.94 0.66 11.98
CA MET A 1 -36.04 -0.52 12.12
C MET A 1 -36.67 -1.66 11.33
N LEU A 2 -36.09 -2.05 10.23
CA LEU A 2 -36.60 -3.16 9.42
C LEU A 2 -36.26 -4.47 10.13
N ASP A 3 -37.25 -5.12 10.74
CA ASP A 3 -37.07 -6.45 11.34
C ASP A 3 -37.10 -7.49 10.22
N ILE A 4 -35.94 -7.79 9.66
CA ILE A 4 -35.79 -8.77 8.58
C ILE A 4 -35.66 -10.15 9.22
N LYS A 5 -36.79 -10.78 9.57
CA LYS A 5 -36.84 -12.10 10.20
C LYS A 5 -36.32 -13.25 9.34
N ASN A 6 -36.33 -13.12 8.01
CA ASN A 6 -35.82 -14.11 7.06
C ASN A 6 -34.84 -13.47 6.10
N ASN A 7 -33.65 -13.16 6.59
CA ASN A 7 -32.62 -12.55 5.80
C ASN A 7 -31.65 -13.62 5.28
N ALA A 8 -31.53 -13.74 3.95
CA ALA A 8 -30.53 -14.61 3.32
C ALA A 8 -29.10 -14.32 3.79
N TYR A 9 -28.83 -13.06 4.18
CA TYR A 9 -27.54 -12.64 4.73
C TYR A 9 -27.17 -13.28 6.08
N LYS A 10 -28.13 -13.87 6.81
CA LYS A 10 -27.84 -14.61 8.06
C LYS A 10 -27.08 -15.93 7.81
N GLN A 11 -26.99 -16.35 6.57
CA GLN A 11 -26.25 -17.55 6.17
C GLN A 11 -24.83 -17.24 5.69
N TRP A 12 -24.49 -15.96 5.55
CA TRP A 12 -23.15 -15.54 5.13
C TRP A 12 -22.25 -15.41 6.37
N GLU A 13 -21.00 -15.75 6.19
CA GLU A 13 -19.96 -15.46 7.16
C GLU A 13 -19.79 -13.94 7.32
N ASP A 14 -19.25 -13.50 8.45
CA ASP A 14 -19.13 -12.07 8.78
C ASP A 14 -18.20 -11.31 7.82
N VAL A 15 -17.26 -12.02 7.20
CA VAL A 15 -16.29 -11.45 6.27
C VAL A 15 -16.39 -12.13 4.90
N MET A 16 -16.71 -11.34 3.89
CA MET A 16 -16.77 -11.76 2.49
C MET A 16 -15.69 -11.02 1.71
N ILE A 17 -14.74 -11.75 1.14
CA ILE A 17 -13.60 -11.18 0.42
C ILE A 17 -13.66 -11.61 -1.04
N GLN A 18 -13.79 -10.64 -1.95
CA GLN A 18 -13.75 -10.92 -3.39
C GLN A 18 -12.31 -11.22 -3.82
N ASP A 19 -12.14 -12.28 -4.60
CA ASP A 19 -10.83 -12.64 -5.14
C ASP A 19 -10.35 -11.62 -6.18
N ASN A 20 -9.10 -11.18 -6.04
CA ASN A 20 -8.52 -10.17 -6.93
C ASN A 20 -8.00 -10.71 -8.27
N LEU A 21 -8.01 -12.02 -8.48
CA LEU A 21 -7.67 -12.67 -9.74
C LEU A 21 -8.91 -13.22 -10.46
N GLN A 22 -9.92 -13.64 -9.69
CA GLN A 22 -11.15 -14.27 -10.16
C GLN A 22 -12.35 -13.60 -9.49
N PRO A 23 -12.97 -12.59 -10.11
CA PRO A 23 -13.98 -11.76 -9.45
C PRO A 23 -15.27 -12.49 -9.07
N ASP A 24 -15.52 -13.66 -9.67
CA ASP A 24 -16.69 -14.49 -9.36
C ASP A 24 -16.47 -15.38 -8.11
N ILE A 25 -15.24 -15.42 -7.59
CA ILE A 25 -14.92 -16.18 -6.39
C ILE A 25 -14.93 -15.26 -5.19
N TRP A 26 -15.61 -15.70 -4.13
CA TRP A 26 -15.67 -15.07 -2.84
C TRP A 26 -15.10 -16.02 -1.78
N HIS A 27 -14.24 -15.49 -0.92
CA HIS A 27 -13.72 -16.17 0.25
C HIS A 27 -14.56 -15.77 1.45
N GLU A 28 -15.05 -16.76 2.19
CA GLU A 28 -15.92 -16.58 3.35
C GLU A 28 -15.13 -16.89 4.61
N GLU A 29 -15.09 -15.96 5.53
CA GLU A 29 -14.39 -16.11 6.80
C GLU A 29 -15.31 -15.69 7.96
N PRO A 30 -15.36 -16.45 9.07
CA PRO A 30 -16.23 -16.12 10.20
C PRO A 30 -15.82 -14.81 10.88
N THR A 31 -14.57 -14.42 10.75
CA THR A 31 -14.03 -13.16 11.27
C THR A 31 -12.77 -12.76 10.51
N TRP A 32 -12.47 -11.48 10.49
CA TRP A 32 -11.20 -11.01 9.95
C TRP A 32 -10.05 -11.44 10.86
N ASN A 33 -9.18 -12.31 10.34
CA ASN A 33 -8.00 -12.78 11.05
C ASN A 33 -6.72 -12.13 10.48
N ASN A 34 -6.04 -11.34 11.29
CA ASN A 34 -4.79 -10.68 10.90
C ASN A 34 -3.57 -11.62 10.89
N GLU A 35 -3.70 -12.80 11.47
CA GLU A 35 -2.61 -13.77 11.67
C GLU A 35 -2.84 -15.07 10.90
N LEU A 36 -3.73 -15.05 9.90
CA LEU A 36 -3.99 -16.21 9.07
C LEU A 36 -2.76 -16.54 8.22
N GLY A 37 -2.34 -17.81 8.21
CA GLY A 37 -1.19 -18.29 7.47
C GLY A 37 0.15 -18.18 8.21
N LYS A 38 1.25 -18.25 7.46
CA LYS A 38 2.62 -18.22 7.99
C LYS A 38 3.13 -16.78 8.03
N LYS A 39 3.70 -16.38 9.16
CA LYS A 39 4.37 -15.08 9.28
C LYS A 39 5.66 -15.10 8.47
N GLU A 40 5.78 -14.15 7.55
CA GLU A 40 6.95 -13.90 6.73
C GLU A 40 7.58 -12.55 7.07
N ILE A 41 8.91 -12.49 7.03
CA ILE A 41 9.68 -11.28 7.29
C ILE A 41 10.60 -11.06 6.10
N TYR A 42 10.60 -9.83 5.57
CA TYR A 42 11.44 -9.41 4.47
C TYR A 42 12.28 -8.21 4.87
N PHE A 43 13.50 -8.15 4.37
CA PHE A 43 14.47 -7.11 4.62
C PHE A 43 14.84 -6.41 3.30
N PRO A 44 14.76 -5.08 3.22
CA PRO A 44 15.26 -4.34 2.09
C PRO A 44 16.79 -4.28 2.12
N ASP A 45 17.42 -4.33 0.96
CA ASP A 45 18.86 -4.17 0.83
C ASP A 45 19.22 -2.97 -0.07
N LYS A 46 20.49 -2.62 -0.10
CA LYS A 46 21.01 -1.49 -0.87
C LYS A 46 20.93 -1.66 -2.37
N SER A 47 20.82 -2.89 -2.86
CA SER A 47 20.62 -3.17 -4.29
C SER A 47 19.20 -2.86 -4.77
N GLY A 48 18.27 -2.58 -3.85
CA GLY A 48 16.85 -2.45 -4.12
C GLY A 48 16.10 -3.77 -4.08
N SER A 49 16.71 -4.82 -3.53
CA SER A 49 16.06 -6.11 -3.34
C SER A 49 15.30 -6.17 -2.02
N LEU A 50 14.30 -7.03 -1.97
CA LEU A 50 13.50 -7.35 -0.78
C LEU A 50 13.66 -8.85 -0.50
N LEU A 51 14.45 -9.21 0.52
CA LEU A 51 14.95 -10.54 0.78
C LEU A 51 14.37 -11.12 2.06
N LYS A 52 14.20 -12.45 2.13
CA LYS A 52 13.80 -13.16 3.37
C LYS A 52 14.94 -13.25 4.39
N ASP A 53 16.16 -13.25 3.92
CA ASP A 53 17.36 -13.24 4.75
C ASP A 53 18.14 -11.95 4.47
N GLY A 54 18.45 -11.17 5.50
CA GLY A 54 19.14 -9.90 5.30
C GLY A 54 19.36 -9.14 6.62
N GLY A 55 20.07 -8.06 6.54
CA GLY A 55 20.16 -7.07 7.63
C GLY A 55 21.43 -7.11 8.46
N GLU A 56 22.62 -7.11 7.85
CA GLU A 56 23.89 -7.01 8.62
C GLU A 56 24.85 -5.89 8.18
N ASP A 57 24.53 -5.10 7.16
CA ASP A 57 25.52 -4.20 6.52
C ASP A 57 25.51 -2.73 7.00
N ASN A 58 24.67 -2.37 7.98
CA ASN A 58 24.48 -0.99 8.47
C ASN A 58 24.29 0.05 7.36
N ASP A 59 23.67 -0.38 6.29
CA ASP A 59 23.42 0.44 5.10
C ASP A 59 22.31 1.48 5.33
N LYS A 60 22.55 2.68 4.84
CA LYS A 60 21.62 3.79 4.90
C LYS A 60 21.35 4.30 3.49
N VAL A 61 20.09 4.51 3.19
CA VAL A 61 19.65 5.08 1.92
C VAL A 61 18.75 6.27 2.15
N SER A 62 18.71 7.20 1.21
CA SER A 62 17.95 8.43 1.37
C SER A 62 17.11 8.73 0.16
N PHE A 63 16.00 9.43 0.37
CA PHE A 63 15.20 10.05 -0.67
C PHE A 63 14.78 11.45 -0.23
N THR A 64 14.41 12.30 -1.19
CA THR A 64 13.95 13.68 -0.91
C THR A 64 12.52 13.84 -1.36
N ASP A 65 11.64 14.17 -0.41
CA ASP A 65 10.26 14.56 -0.69
C ASP A 65 10.20 16.03 -1.08
N GLN A 66 9.73 16.31 -2.27
CA GLN A 66 9.50 17.66 -2.78
C GLN A 66 8.16 18.26 -2.32
N GLY A 67 7.40 17.49 -1.54
CA GLY A 67 6.14 17.90 -0.94
C GLY A 67 5.08 18.31 -1.95
N GLY A 68 4.24 19.25 -1.52
CA GLY A 68 3.08 19.69 -2.31
C GLY A 68 3.40 20.47 -3.58
N LYS A 69 4.65 20.90 -3.82
CA LYS A 69 5.03 21.67 -5.02
C LYS A 69 4.75 20.87 -6.29
N ILE A 70 5.22 19.64 -6.32
CA ILE A 70 5.15 18.79 -7.52
C ILE A 70 3.70 18.47 -7.93
N PHE A 71 2.78 18.37 -6.97
CA PHE A 71 1.36 18.12 -7.27
C PHE A 71 0.67 19.34 -7.85
N LYS A 72 1.06 20.56 -7.44
CA LYS A 72 0.55 21.80 -8.02
C LYS A 72 1.01 22.00 -9.46
N GLU A 73 2.27 21.67 -9.73
CA GLU A 73 2.88 21.81 -11.05
C GLU A 73 2.38 20.76 -12.03
N ALA A 74 2.26 19.52 -11.58
CA ALA A 74 1.88 18.40 -12.43
C ALA A 74 0.40 18.39 -12.83
N LYS A 75 -0.50 19.04 -12.07
CA LYS A 75 -1.96 19.08 -12.30
C LYS A 75 -2.57 17.70 -12.63
N ILE A 76 -2.09 16.66 -11.97
CA ILE A 76 -2.54 15.29 -12.20
C ILE A 76 -3.55 14.86 -11.14
N SER A 77 -4.48 13.99 -11.52
CA SER A 77 -5.42 13.40 -10.56
C SER A 77 -4.70 12.46 -9.59
N GLU A 78 -5.30 12.25 -8.41
CA GLU A 78 -4.78 11.34 -7.39
C GLU A 78 -4.56 9.92 -7.96
N GLY A 79 -5.53 9.36 -8.68
CA GLY A 79 -5.42 8.03 -9.25
C GLY A 79 -4.30 7.91 -10.29
N LYS A 80 -4.11 8.95 -11.14
CA LYS A 80 -3.00 8.97 -12.09
C LYS A 80 -1.66 9.09 -11.37
N TRP A 81 -1.56 9.98 -10.37
CA TRP A 81 -0.36 10.08 -9.56
C TRP A 81 -0.02 8.74 -8.90
N GLN A 82 -0.98 8.12 -8.23
CA GLN A 82 -0.75 6.84 -7.55
C GLN A 82 -0.23 5.77 -8.51
N TYR A 83 -0.86 5.65 -9.68
CA TYR A 83 -0.43 4.68 -10.68
C TYR A 83 0.97 4.97 -11.20
N ASP A 84 1.26 6.20 -11.63
CA ASP A 84 2.58 6.62 -12.11
C ASP A 84 3.65 6.37 -11.04
N PHE A 85 3.34 6.69 -9.77
CA PHE A 85 4.23 6.56 -8.64
C PHE A 85 4.59 5.10 -8.35
N ILE A 86 3.59 4.23 -8.23
CA ILE A 86 3.83 2.81 -7.94
C ILE A 86 4.38 2.05 -9.15
N SER A 87 4.15 2.51 -10.36
CA SER A 87 4.71 1.94 -11.59
C SER A 87 6.19 2.29 -11.79
N GLY A 88 6.72 3.25 -11.04
CA GLY A 88 8.11 3.68 -11.11
C GLY A 88 8.41 4.58 -12.31
N GLU A 89 7.49 5.49 -12.63
CA GLU A 89 7.77 6.52 -13.62
C GLU A 89 8.91 7.42 -13.14
N GLU A 90 9.87 7.70 -14.03
CA GLU A 90 11.18 8.33 -13.74
C GLU A 90 11.07 9.60 -12.88
N LYS A 91 10.10 10.45 -13.18
CA LYS A 91 9.86 11.71 -12.45
C LYS A 91 9.57 11.58 -10.95
N TRP A 92 9.28 10.34 -10.48
CA TRP A 92 8.94 10.06 -9.09
C TRP A 92 10.02 9.27 -8.34
N LEU A 93 11.04 8.77 -9.04
CA LEU A 93 12.02 7.86 -8.45
C LEU A 93 12.83 8.49 -7.32
N ASP A 94 13.18 9.78 -7.43
CA ASP A 94 13.95 10.49 -6.41
C ASP A 94 13.16 10.74 -5.11
N GLN A 95 11.84 10.56 -5.14
CA GLN A 95 10.94 10.80 -4.00
C GLN A 95 10.53 9.51 -3.28
N GLN A 96 11.17 8.40 -3.61
CA GLN A 96 10.83 7.09 -3.04
C GLN A 96 12.02 6.16 -2.98
N LEU A 97 11.99 5.21 -2.07
CA LEU A 97 12.82 4.01 -2.09
C LEU A 97 11.97 2.83 -2.53
N ARG A 98 12.52 1.99 -3.38
CA ARG A 98 11.83 0.82 -3.94
C ARG A 98 12.67 -0.43 -3.70
N PHE A 99 12.05 -1.45 -3.14
CA PHE A 99 12.63 -2.75 -2.89
C PHE A 99 11.71 -3.81 -3.47
N VAL A 100 12.26 -4.79 -4.17
CA VAL A 100 11.47 -5.74 -4.96
C VAL A 100 11.95 -7.16 -4.69
N THR A 101 11.02 -8.10 -4.46
CA THR A 101 11.35 -9.53 -4.36
C THR A 101 11.73 -10.11 -5.72
N ASP A 102 12.36 -11.27 -5.71
CA ASP A 102 12.36 -12.13 -6.89
C ASP A 102 10.92 -12.50 -7.31
N GLU A 103 10.78 -13.05 -8.50
CA GLU A 103 9.50 -13.56 -8.98
C GLU A 103 9.05 -14.76 -8.14
N PHE A 104 7.80 -14.72 -7.68
CA PHE A 104 7.23 -15.86 -6.98
C PHE A 104 7.04 -17.04 -7.92
N ILE A 105 7.51 -18.22 -7.52
CA ILE A 105 7.37 -19.45 -8.31
C ILE A 105 5.98 -20.08 -8.19
N HIS A 106 5.20 -19.67 -7.19
CA HIS A 106 3.81 -20.08 -6.96
C HIS A 106 2.98 -18.88 -6.52
N THR A 107 1.67 -19.06 -6.46
CA THR A 107 0.77 -18.00 -5.95
C THR A 107 1.01 -17.78 -4.46
N VAL A 108 1.14 -16.52 -4.07
CA VAL A 108 1.30 -16.06 -2.69
C VAL A 108 0.10 -15.21 -2.31
N ILE A 109 -0.47 -15.44 -1.14
CA ILE A 109 -1.59 -14.64 -0.62
C ILE A 109 -1.08 -13.79 0.54
N VAL A 110 -1.08 -12.47 0.36
CA VAL A 110 -0.81 -11.51 1.44
C VAL A 110 -2.10 -11.27 2.20
N VAL A 111 -2.13 -11.63 3.47
CA VAL A 111 -3.34 -11.57 4.30
C VAL A 111 -3.11 -10.81 5.60
N GLY A 112 -4.17 -10.22 6.13
CA GLY A 112 -4.18 -9.52 7.41
C GLY A 112 -3.72 -8.07 7.30
N ARG A 113 -2.98 -7.60 8.29
CA ARG A 113 -2.41 -6.25 8.37
C ARG A 113 -0.90 -6.33 8.26
N PRO A 114 -0.32 -6.12 7.08
CA PRO A 114 1.12 -6.02 6.96
C PRO A 114 1.67 -4.92 7.87
N LYS A 115 2.82 -5.16 8.45
CA LYS A 115 3.47 -4.29 9.40
C LYS A 115 4.84 -3.89 8.88
N ILE A 116 5.22 -2.63 9.09
CA ILE A 116 6.56 -2.15 8.84
C ILE A 116 7.22 -1.77 10.14
N LYS A 117 8.47 -2.18 10.31
CA LYS A 117 9.42 -1.66 11.30
C LYS A 117 10.54 -0.98 10.55
N MET A 118 10.95 0.19 10.99
CA MET A 118 12.05 0.91 10.35
C MET A 118 12.69 1.92 11.30
N SER A 119 13.93 2.27 11.00
CA SER A 119 14.63 3.37 11.67
C SER A 119 14.86 4.48 10.66
N VAL A 120 14.32 5.66 10.94
CA VAL A 120 14.31 6.81 10.03
C VAL A 120 14.87 8.06 10.69
N SER A 121 15.60 8.86 9.93
CA SER A 121 15.93 10.24 10.30
C SER A 121 15.39 11.21 9.24
N THR A 122 15.12 12.44 9.66
CA THR A 122 14.57 13.51 8.82
C THR A 122 15.50 14.71 8.84
N SER A 123 15.51 15.50 7.77
CA SER A 123 16.28 16.76 7.72
C SER A 123 15.59 17.94 8.43
N LEU A 124 14.31 17.80 8.77
CA LEU A 124 13.50 18.81 9.46
C LEU A 124 13.04 18.29 10.83
N PRO A 125 12.61 19.18 11.78
CA PRO A 125 12.13 18.78 13.11
C PRO A 125 10.69 18.22 13.07
N LYS A 126 10.31 17.61 11.98
CA LYS A 126 9.03 16.98 11.68
C LYS A 126 9.25 15.90 10.63
N GLY A 127 8.25 15.15 10.29
CA GLY A 127 8.30 14.22 9.17
C GLY A 127 7.09 13.28 9.15
N GLN A 128 6.84 12.72 7.99
CA GLN A 128 5.84 11.68 7.80
C GLN A 128 6.40 10.61 6.86
N ILE A 129 6.14 9.37 7.18
CA ILE A 129 6.54 8.22 6.35
C ILE A 129 5.28 7.51 5.88
N SER A 130 5.23 7.24 4.61
CA SER A 130 4.25 6.39 3.96
C SER A 130 4.93 5.13 3.42
N VAL A 131 4.20 4.04 3.43
CA VAL A 131 4.64 2.75 2.88
C VAL A 131 3.54 2.17 2.02
N ALA A 132 3.90 1.66 0.85
CA ALA A 132 3.00 0.93 -0.02
C ALA A 132 3.55 -0.45 -0.36
N LEU A 133 2.68 -1.46 -0.32
CA LEU A 133 2.93 -2.76 -0.93
C LEU A 133 2.30 -2.80 -2.31
N VAL A 134 3.05 -3.28 -3.27
CA VAL A 134 2.70 -3.22 -4.68
C VAL A 134 2.91 -4.57 -5.36
N ASP A 135 1.92 -4.96 -6.11
CA ASP A 135 1.99 -6.07 -7.04
C ASP A 135 2.63 -5.62 -8.35
N LEU A 136 3.83 -6.09 -8.66
CA LEU A 136 4.64 -5.73 -9.82
C LEU A 136 4.63 -6.80 -10.91
N GLY A 137 4.85 -6.36 -12.15
CA GLY A 137 4.84 -7.17 -13.35
C GLY A 137 3.67 -6.82 -14.27
N THR A 138 3.93 -6.77 -15.58
CA THR A 138 2.92 -6.39 -16.58
C THR A 138 1.92 -7.52 -16.80
N ARG A 139 0.66 -7.25 -16.49
CA ARG A 139 -0.46 -8.17 -16.71
C ARG A 139 -1.82 -7.48 -16.64
N LYS A 140 -2.86 -8.15 -17.12
CA LYS A 140 -4.25 -7.71 -16.90
C LYS A 140 -4.61 -7.89 -15.42
N ARG A 141 -5.20 -6.86 -14.84
CA ARG A 141 -5.70 -6.89 -13.46
C ARG A 141 -7.14 -6.45 -13.40
N LEU A 142 -7.85 -6.87 -12.36
CA LEU A 142 -9.21 -6.42 -12.13
C LEU A 142 -9.23 -4.90 -11.92
N THR A 143 -10.08 -4.25 -12.69
CA THR A 143 -10.32 -2.81 -12.63
C THR A 143 -11.80 -2.59 -12.31
N PRO A 144 -12.13 -1.71 -11.35
CA PRO A 144 -13.51 -1.34 -11.10
C PRO A 144 -14.06 -0.51 -12.26
N ILE A 145 -15.04 -1.03 -12.96
CA ILE A 145 -15.75 -0.33 -14.03
C ILE A 145 -17.14 0.05 -13.52
N PRO A 146 -17.60 1.31 -13.71
CA PRO A 146 -18.95 1.69 -13.38
C PRO A 146 -19.97 0.79 -14.10
N LYS A 147 -20.94 0.27 -13.34
CA LYS A 147 -21.99 -0.58 -13.91
C LYS A 147 -23.06 0.27 -14.57
N SER A 148 -23.29 0.08 -15.86
CA SER A 148 -24.37 0.72 -16.60
C SER A 148 -25.67 -0.06 -16.47
N PHE A 149 -26.80 0.63 -16.60
CA PHE A 149 -28.13 0.02 -16.57
C PHE A 149 -28.68 -0.07 -17.98
N ASN A 150 -29.01 -1.30 -18.43
CA ASN A 150 -29.63 -1.58 -19.73
C ASN A 150 -28.91 -0.98 -20.94
N ASP A 151 -27.62 -1.18 -21.08
CA ASP A 151 -26.80 -0.67 -22.20
C ASP A 151 -26.93 0.83 -22.48
N GLN A 152 -27.65 1.55 -21.64
CA GLN A 152 -27.69 2.99 -21.65
C GLN A 152 -26.50 3.52 -20.86
N ILE A 153 -25.92 4.63 -21.30
CA ILE A 153 -24.75 5.29 -20.70
C ILE A 153 -25.07 5.91 -19.31
N GLN A 154 -26.03 5.35 -18.59
CA GLN A 154 -26.35 5.77 -17.24
C GLN A 154 -25.66 4.86 -16.25
N GLU A 155 -24.60 5.38 -15.64
CA GLU A 155 -23.94 4.74 -14.50
C GLU A 155 -24.93 4.62 -13.33
N LEU A 156 -25.08 3.41 -12.78
CA LEU A 156 -25.85 3.23 -11.55
C LEU A 156 -25.19 4.03 -10.43
N GLY A 157 -25.98 4.82 -9.72
CA GLY A 157 -25.49 5.65 -8.63
C GLY A 157 -24.92 7.00 -9.07
N TYR A 158 -25.03 7.39 -10.34
CA TYR A 158 -24.55 8.68 -10.83
C TYR A 158 -25.03 9.88 -9.98
N ARG A 159 -26.25 9.82 -9.47
CA ARG A 159 -26.81 10.88 -8.60
C ARG A 159 -26.18 10.97 -7.20
N PHE A 160 -25.46 9.93 -6.81
CA PHE A 160 -24.83 9.81 -5.49
C PHE A 160 -23.31 10.05 -5.52
N GLY A 161 -22.80 10.63 -6.58
CA GLY A 161 -21.39 11.00 -6.70
C GLY A 161 -20.46 9.79 -6.79
N THR A 162 -19.63 9.58 -5.77
CA THR A 162 -18.63 8.50 -5.74
C THR A 162 -19.19 7.11 -5.42
N GLU A 163 -20.45 7.00 -5.05
CA GLU A 163 -21.12 5.75 -4.67
C GLU A 163 -21.72 5.00 -5.88
N VAL A 164 -21.02 5.02 -6.99
CA VAL A 164 -21.40 4.29 -8.19
C VAL A 164 -21.19 2.79 -7.97
N MET A 165 -22.17 1.97 -8.33
CA MET A 165 -21.99 0.52 -8.38
C MET A 165 -20.91 0.19 -9.41
N LYS A 166 -19.95 -0.63 -9.02
CA LYS A 166 -18.82 -1.02 -9.86
C LYS A 166 -18.79 -2.52 -10.05
N GLU A 167 -18.39 -2.93 -11.21
CA GLU A 167 -18.07 -4.30 -11.54
C GLU A 167 -16.55 -4.43 -11.70
N PHE A 168 -15.96 -5.49 -11.13
CA PHE A 168 -14.55 -5.75 -11.28
C PHE A 168 -14.33 -6.69 -12.47
N VAL A 169 -13.64 -6.21 -13.47
CA VAL A 169 -13.36 -6.98 -14.68
C VAL A 169 -11.88 -6.96 -15.02
N PRO A 170 -11.34 -8.02 -15.67
CA PRO A 170 -10.01 -7.97 -16.23
C PRO A 170 -9.99 -6.95 -17.38
N ASP A 171 -9.31 -5.83 -17.16
CA ASP A 171 -9.22 -4.74 -18.15
C ASP A 171 -7.81 -4.65 -18.74
N LYS A 172 -7.30 -3.45 -18.86
CA LYS A 172 -6.00 -3.14 -19.46
C LYS A 172 -4.84 -3.77 -18.70
N GLU A 173 -3.80 -4.08 -19.44
CA GLU A 173 -2.53 -4.41 -18.83
C GLU A 173 -2.00 -3.24 -18.02
N THR A 174 -1.55 -3.54 -16.82
CA THR A 174 -0.89 -2.58 -15.93
C THR A 174 0.45 -3.12 -15.46
N LYS A 175 1.43 -2.24 -15.28
CA LYS A 175 2.77 -2.60 -14.79
C LYS A 175 2.78 -2.87 -13.27
N ALA A 176 1.84 -2.26 -12.56
CA ALA A 176 1.75 -2.32 -11.11
C ALA A 176 0.31 -2.19 -10.62
N LYS A 177 0.05 -2.71 -9.40
CA LYS A 177 -1.20 -2.51 -8.67
C LYS A 177 -0.88 -2.31 -7.19
N LEU A 178 -1.47 -1.29 -6.57
CA LEU A 178 -1.41 -1.12 -5.13
C LEU A 178 -2.13 -2.29 -4.43
N ILE A 179 -1.45 -2.93 -3.49
CA ILE A 179 -2.02 -3.96 -2.61
C ILE A 179 -2.61 -3.27 -1.38
N THR A 180 -1.75 -2.60 -0.63
CA THR A 180 -2.11 -1.88 0.59
C THR A 180 -1.10 -0.78 0.88
N LYS A 181 -1.47 0.17 1.71
CA LYS A 181 -0.59 1.25 2.17
C LYS A 181 -0.90 1.67 3.60
N GLY A 182 0.06 2.34 4.22
CA GLY A 182 -0.08 2.94 5.55
C GLY A 182 0.87 4.11 5.72
N HIS A 183 0.68 4.89 6.77
CA HIS A 183 1.54 6.03 7.06
C HIS A 183 1.62 6.31 8.55
N MET A 184 2.70 6.98 8.96
CA MET A 184 2.93 7.44 10.33
C MET A 184 3.73 8.74 10.33
N ASN A 185 3.39 9.67 11.23
CA ASN A 185 4.23 10.82 11.48
C ASN A 185 5.44 10.41 12.32
N VAL A 186 6.63 10.90 11.98
CA VAL A 186 7.85 10.59 12.73
C VAL A 186 7.76 11.08 14.18
N GLN A 187 7.07 12.19 14.42
CA GLN A 187 6.84 12.70 15.79
C GLN A 187 6.02 11.74 16.69
N ASN A 188 5.35 10.76 16.11
CA ASN A 188 4.59 9.75 16.85
C ASN A 188 5.39 8.46 17.13
N TYR A 189 6.71 8.51 17.04
CA TYR A 189 7.60 7.35 17.22
C TYR A 189 7.45 6.62 18.55
N ALA A 190 7.14 7.35 19.62
CA ALA A 190 6.97 6.78 20.96
C ALA A 190 5.53 6.46 21.30
N ASP A 191 4.57 7.24 20.79
CA ASP A 191 3.14 7.09 21.03
C ASP A 191 2.31 7.64 19.86
N MET A 192 1.39 6.85 19.36
CA MET A 192 0.48 7.24 18.27
C MET A 192 -0.41 8.44 18.60
N LYS A 193 -0.66 8.72 19.85
CA LYS A 193 -1.57 9.80 20.32
C LYS A 193 -0.84 11.10 20.64
N HIS A 194 0.44 11.04 20.95
CA HIS A 194 1.22 12.19 21.40
C HIS A 194 2.42 12.40 20.49
N ALA A 195 2.53 13.60 19.95
CA ALA A 195 3.65 13.98 19.11
C ALA A 195 4.82 14.46 19.98
N GLU A 196 5.99 13.87 19.75
CA GLU A 196 7.25 14.22 20.39
C GLU A 196 8.09 15.11 19.49
N LYS A 197 9.09 15.78 20.09
CA LYS A 197 10.05 16.56 19.32
C LYS A 197 10.99 15.63 18.55
N VAL A 198 11.18 15.93 17.29
CA VAL A 198 12.13 15.25 16.39
C VAL A 198 13.32 16.18 16.16
N GLU A 199 14.52 15.63 16.33
CA GLU A 199 15.77 16.33 16.06
C GLU A 199 16.26 15.96 14.65
N PRO A 200 16.54 16.94 13.77
CA PRO A 200 17.07 16.66 12.45
C PRO A 200 18.34 15.82 12.49
N GLY A 201 18.40 14.80 11.62
CA GLY A 201 19.55 13.87 11.53
C GLY A 201 19.58 12.75 12.59
N LYS A 202 18.74 12.80 13.62
CA LYS A 202 18.62 11.73 14.60
C LYS A 202 17.67 10.64 14.11
N PHE A 203 18.04 9.39 14.35
CA PHE A 203 17.22 8.23 13.99
C PHE A 203 16.16 7.93 15.04
N TYR A 204 14.94 7.64 14.56
CA TYR A 204 13.79 7.24 15.36
C TYR A 204 13.25 5.94 14.81
N ASP A 205 12.95 5.00 15.70
CA ASP A 205 12.40 3.71 15.33
C ASP A 205 10.87 3.82 15.24
N LEU A 206 10.32 3.46 14.10
CA LEU A 206 8.88 3.46 13.82
C LEU A 206 8.38 2.03 13.65
N GLU A 207 7.19 1.77 14.16
CA GLU A 207 6.46 0.54 13.91
C GLU A 207 4.99 0.89 13.66
N PHE A 208 4.45 0.50 12.50
CA PHE A 208 3.03 0.71 12.18
C PHE A 208 2.49 -0.33 11.22
N GLU A 209 1.17 -0.48 11.24
CA GLU A 209 0.43 -1.38 10.37
C GLU A 209 -0.02 -0.65 9.09
N LEU A 210 -0.06 -1.39 7.99
CA LEU A 210 -0.73 -0.99 6.77
C LEU A 210 -2.23 -1.31 6.86
N GLN A 211 -3.01 -0.84 5.91
CA GLN A 211 -4.43 -1.19 5.83
C GLN A 211 -4.60 -2.70 5.65
N PRO A 212 -5.65 -3.30 6.22
CA PRO A 212 -5.90 -4.73 6.10
C PRO A 212 -6.09 -5.12 4.63
N THR A 213 -5.58 -6.29 4.26
CA THR A 213 -5.65 -6.79 2.88
C THR A 213 -5.79 -8.30 2.84
N PHE A 214 -6.42 -8.78 1.79
CA PHE A 214 -6.34 -10.14 1.29
C PHE A 214 -6.06 -10.03 -0.20
N TYR A 215 -4.84 -10.36 -0.61
CA TYR A 215 -4.40 -10.15 -1.99
C TYR A 215 -3.57 -11.31 -2.51
N ARG A 216 -4.00 -11.89 -3.63
CA ARG A 216 -3.31 -12.98 -4.31
C ARG A 216 -2.32 -12.43 -5.34
N LEU A 217 -1.05 -12.74 -5.15
CA LEU A 217 0.04 -12.52 -6.10
C LEU A 217 0.22 -13.80 -6.90
N PRO A 218 -0.06 -13.83 -8.21
CA PRO A 218 0.11 -15.05 -9.01
C PRO A 218 1.59 -15.39 -9.18
N ALA A 219 1.88 -16.63 -9.57
CA ALA A 219 3.21 -17.01 -10.01
C ALA A 219 3.73 -16.07 -11.11
N GLY A 220 5.02 -15.74 -11.08
CA GLY A 220 5.66 -14.72 -11.93
C GLY A 220 5.43 -13.28 -11.49
N ALA A 221 4.63 -13.03 -10.45
CA ALA A 221 4.53 -11.71 -9.84
C ALA A 221 5.72 -11.42 -8.92
N ARG A 222 5.96 -10.14 -8.65
CA ARG A 222 6.92 -9.66 -7.65
C ARG A 222 6.23 -8.74 -6.66
N LEU A 223 6.59 -8.85 -5.39
CA LEU A 223 6.15 -7.92 -4.36
C LEU A 223 7.10 -6.73 -4.32
N GLY A 224 6.56 -5.52 -4.40
CA GLY A 224 7.30 -4.28 -4.20
C GLY A 224 6.97 -3.65 -2.85
N LEU A 225 7.99 -3.22 -2.12
CA LEU A 225 7.92 -2.34 -0.98
C LEU A 225 8.36 -0.95 -1.42
N ILE A 226 7.50 0.05 -1.30
CA ILE A 226 7.81 1.44 -1.61
C ILE A 226 7.73 2.24 -0.31
N ILE A 227 8.84 2.92 0.04
CA ILE A 227 8.93 3.84 1.17
C ILE A 227 9.01 5.27 0.60
N TYR A 228 8.14 6.15 1.07
CA TYR A 228 8.03 7.54 0.61
C TYR A 228 7.46 8.42 1.73
N SER A 229 7.27 9.71 1.47
CA SER A 229 6.68 10.62 2.47
C SER A 229 5.27 11.02 2.07
N THR A 230 5.12 11.98 1.18
CA THR A 230 3.83 12.57 0.83
C THR A 230 2.97 11.66 -0.04
N ASP A 231 1.82 11.24 0.49
CA ASP A 231 0.77 10.57 -0.26
C ASP A 231 -0.31 11.57 -0.66
N GLN A 232 -0.63 11.65 -1.96
CA GLN A 232 -1.57 12.66 -2.47
C GLN A 232 -2.97 12.53 -1.87
N GLY A 233 -3.42 11.32 -1.54
CA GLY A 233 -4.75 11.04 -1.02
C GLY A 233 -4.85 10.96 0.50
N MET A 234 -3.73 10.72 1.21
CA MET A 234 -3.79 10.36 2.63
C MET A 234 -3.03 11.28 3.57
N THR A 235 -2.03 12.03 3.08
CA THR A 235 -1.16 12.81 3.97
C THR A 235 -1.25 14.31 3.69
N LYS A 236 -0.75 15.11 4.64
CA LYS A 236 -0.51 16.53 4.40
C LYS A 236 0.56 16.68 3.33
N ARG A 237 0.47 17.76 2.55
CA ARG A 237 1.43 18.09 1.50
C ARG A 237 2.26 19.28 1.97
N PRO A 238 3.41 19.04 2.62
CA PRO A 238 4.29 20.11 3.08
C PRO A 238 4.80 20.90 1.87
N LEU A 239 5.11 22.18 2.06
CA LEU A 239 5.67 23.03 1.00
C LEU A 239 7.20 22.99 0.97
N GLU A 240 7.81 22.54 2.05
CA GLU A 240 9.26 22.44 2.22
C GLU A 240 9.74 21.08 1.70
N GLU A 241 10.90 21.07 1.09
CA GLU A 241 11.59 19.84 0.74
C GLU A 241 12.16 19.22 2.01
N GLU A 242 12.06 17.90 2.10
CA GLU A 242 12.53 17.15 3.25
C GLU A 242 13.23 15.88 2.81
N THR A 243 14.45 15.68 3.33
CA THR A 243 15.22 14.45 3.09
C THR A 243 15.02 13.48 4.22
N TYR A 244 14.72 12.25 3.88
CA TYR A 244 14.58 11.11 4.76
C TYR A 244 15.75 10.15 4.56
N THR A 245 16.31 9.66 5.64
CA THR A 245 17.34 8.61 5.61
C THR A 245 16.82 7.40 6.36
N ILE A 246 16.84 6.25 5.72
CA ILE A 246 16.36 4.96 6.25
C ILE A 246 17.57 4.08 6.55
N ASN A 247 17.59 3.48 7.75
CA ASN A 247 18.56 2.45 8.10
C ASN A 247 17.98 1.09 7.67
N LEU A 248 18.58 0.46 6.69
CA LEU A 248 18.05 -0.78 6.09
C LEU A 248 18.11 -1.97 7.04
N ASP A 249 19.16 -2.08 7.88
CA ASP A 249 19.30 -3.19 8.84
C ASP A 249 18.22 -3.20 9.90
N LYS A 250 17.64 -2.03 10.18
CA LYS A 250 16.53 -1.87 11.10
C LYS A 250 15.18 -1.77 10.40
N THR A 251 15.12 -2.13 9.11
CA THR A 251 13.90 -2.08 8.33
C THR A 251 13.42 -3.48 8.01
N GLN A 252 12.18 -3.77 8.36
CA GLN A 252 11.54 -5.07 8.18
C GLN A 252 10.11 -4.88 7.68
N LEU A 253 9.76 -5.58 6.62
CA LEU A 253 8.38 -5.79 6.22
C LEU A 253 7.91 -7.13 6.79
N ILE A 254 6.80 -7.12 7.51
CA ILE A 254 6.22 -8.29 8.17
C ILE A 254 4.79 -8.46 7.67
N PHE A 255 4.43 -9.63 7.17
CA PHE A 255 3.06 -9.97 6.81
C PHE A 255 2.79 -11.47 6.97
N HIS A 256 1.54 -11.88 6.85
CA HIS A 256 1.15 -13.28 6.82
C HIS A 256 0.89 -13.73 5.38
N GLU A 257 1.42 -14.93 5.05
CA GLU A 257 1.35 -15.57 3.74
C GLU A 257 0.56 -16.87 3.85
N MET A 258 -0.38 -17.06 2.92
CA MET A 258 -1.11 -18.30 2.70
C MET A 258 -0.75 -18.93 1.36
#